data_3f678d3dc4ce7b27bc2d2718f57056f6
#
_entry.id   3f678d3dc4ce7b27bc2d2718f57056f6
#
_cell.length_a   1.000
_cell.length_b   1.000
_cell.length_c   1.000
_cell.angle_alpha   90.00
_cell.angle_beta   90.00
_cell.angle_gamma   90.00
#
_symmetry.space_group_name_H-M   'P 1'
#
loop_
_entity.id
_entity.type
_entity.pdbx_description
1 polymer ?
#
loop_
_entity_poly.entity_id
_entity_poly.type
_entity_poly.pdbx_seq_one_letter_code
_entity_poly.pdbx_strand_id
1 'polypeptide(L)'
;VGNSTNRPLKVSEFRGFVLSDRRAPVIFINTSDAYSAQLFTLAHEFAHLLFDDTGVDDVALAFSAGDRESDCDAVAAEFLVPAAMVHDAFDSMDDDSALKEIKKLTKVSEVVCLRRARDLGRIDRDEFNKRYEDYSNRLRDALARSTRKTRAPGDGPRFYTLQKNHLGALFPKAIYT
;
A
#
# COMPACT_ATOMS: atom_id res chain seq x y z
N VAL A 1 32.32 3.86 18.07
CA VAL A 1 32.50 3.89 16.61
C VAL A 1 31.24 3.26 15.99
N GLY A 2 30.18 4.05 15.82
CA GLY A 2 28.94 3.59 15.20
C GLY A 2 29.06 3.70 13.68
N ASN A 3 29.27 2.59 13.00
CA ASN A 3 29.02 2.51 11.58
C ASN A 3 27.50 2.54 11.38
N SER A 4 26.97 3.74 11.20
CA SER A 4 25.61 3.93 10.70
C SER A 4 25.59 3.54 9.22
N THR A 5 25.45 2.27 8.94
CA THR A 5 25.16 1.79 7.60
C THR A 5 23.69 2.07 7.31
N ASN A 6 23.38 3.32 6.96
CA ASN A 6 22.08 3.68 6.39
C ASN A 6 21.99 3.11 4.96
N ARG A 7 21.87 1.80 4.85
CA ARG A 7 21.48 1.16 3.58
C ARG A 7 19.97 1.38 3.43
N PRO A 8 19.52 2.20 2.48
CA PRO A 8 18.10 2.32 2.24
C PRO A 8 17.58 0.98 1.74
N LEU A 9 16.56 0.46 2.39
CA LEU A 9 15.87 -0.76 1.99
C LEU A 9 15.13 -0.49 0.68
N LYS A 10 15.40 -1.31 -0.33
CA LYS A 10 14.73 -1.18 -1.63
C LYS A 10 13.35 -1.83 -1.56
N VAL A 11 12.37 -1.22 -2.23
CA VAL A 11 11.00 -1.76 -2.37
C VAL A 11 11.00 -3.15 -3.02
N SER A 12 11.99 -3.42 -3.89
CA SER A 12 12.19 -4.74 -4.51
C SER A 12 12.69 -5.82 -3.55
N GLU A 13 13.25 -5.45 -2.40
CA GLU A 13 13.69 -6.41 -1.37
C GLU A 13 12.52 -6.84 -0.48
N PHE A 14 11.72 -5.88 -0.03
CA PHE A 14 10.44 -6.15 0.65
C PHE A 14 9.62 -4.86 0.78
N ARG A 15 8.30 -4.99 0.95
CA ARG A 15 7.36 -3.87 1.09
C ARG A 15 6.91 -3.69 2.53
N GLY A 16 6.62 -4.79 3.20
CA GLY A 16 6.21 -4.83 4.59
C GLY A 16 6.33 -6.24 5.14
N PHE A 17 6.12 -6.38 6.42
CA PHE A 17 5.94 -7.66 7.11
C PHE A 17 5.23 -7.42 8.44
N VAL A 18 4.61 -8.47 8.95
CA VAL A 18 4.00 -8.50 10.27
C VAL A 18 4.74 -9.47 11.18
N LEU A 19 4.89 -9.09 12.43
CA LEU A 19 5.28 -9.96 13.53
C LEU A 19 4.06 -10.11 14.43
N SER A 20 3.46 -11.29 14.39
CA SER A 20 2.32 -11.61 15.22
C SER A 20 2.77 -11.88 16.66
N ASP A 21 2.20 -11.12 17.61
CA ASP A 21 2.38 -11.33 19.04
C ASP A 21 1.07 -10.97 19.75
N ARG A 22 0.62 -11.79 20.67
CA ARG A 22 -0.66 -11.61 21.38
C ARG A 22 -0.74 -10.33 22.20
N ARG A 23 0.37 -9.74 22.60
CA ARG A 23 0.44 -8.55 23.46
C ARG A 23 0.86 -7.30 22.71
N ALA A 24 1.75 -7.47 21.73
CA ALA A 24 2.37 -6.35 21.02
C ALA A 24 2.66 -6.73 19.55
N PRO A 25 1.63 -6.91 18.71
CA PRO A 25 1.85 -7.17 17.30
C PRO A 25 2.55 -5.95 16.65
N VAL A 26 3.45 -6.22 15.71
CA VAL A 26 4.21 -5.17 15.01
C VAL A 26 4.01 -5.34 13.51
N ILE A 27 3.58 -4.27 12.85
CA ILE A 27 3.57 -4.18 11.38
C ILE A 27 4.71 -3.25 10.97
N PHE A 28 5.58 -3.73 10.08
CA PHE A 28 6.62 -2.94 9.45
C PHE A 28 6.22 -2.57 8.03
N ILE A 29 6.38 -1.29 7.66
CA ILE A 29 6.10 -0.80 6.30
C ILE A 29 7.34 -0.10 5.75
N ASN A 30 7.75 -0.45 4.52
CA ASN A 30 8.84 0.21 3.83
C ASN A 30 8.37 1.57 3.28
N THR A 31 8.78 2.64 3.96
CA THR A 31 8.40 4.02 3.59
C THR A 31 9.09 4.55 2.33
N SER A 32 9.97 3.77 1.69
CA SER A 32 10.53 4.11 0.39
C SER A 32 9.54 3.85 -0.76
N ASP A 33 8.45 3.13 -0.50
CA ASP A 33 7.40 2.88 -1.49
C ASP A 33 6.45 4.09 -1.64
N ALA A 34 5.67 4.10 -2.71
CA ALA A 34 4.65 5.12 -2.92
C ALA A 34 3.57 5.05 -1.81
N TYR A 35 3.04 6.19 -1.39
CA TYR A 35 2.07 6.28 -0.29
C TYR A 35 0.86 5.34 -0.48
N SER A 36 0.30 5.27 -1.70
CA SER A 36 -0.81 4.38 -2.01
C SER A 36 -0.45 2.89 -1.90
N ALA A 37 0.81 2.54 -2.20
CA ALA A 37 1.31 1.18 -2.01
C ALA A 37 1.53 0.86 -0.53
N GLN A 38 2.04 1.83 0.25
CA GLN A 38 2.16 1.70 1.71
C GLN A 38 0.81 1.43 2.37
N LEU A 39 -0.26 2.11 1.92
CA LEU A 39 -1.63 1.87 2.43
C LEU A 39 -2.10 0.44 2.15
N PHE A 40 -1.86 -0.06 0.94
CA PHE A 40 -2.24 -1.43 0.60
C PHE A 40 -1.43 -2.44 1.40
N THR A 41 -0.11 -2.26 1.51
CA THR A 41 0.75 -3.11 2.34
C THR A 41 0.29 -3.11 3.81
N LEU A 42 -0.05 -1.95 4.38
CA LEU A 42 -0.56 -1.87 5.75
C LEU A 42 -1.84 -2.67 5.94
N ALA A 43 -2.80 -2.54 5.02
CA ALA A 43 -4.07 -3.26 5.09
C ALA A 43 -3.87 -4.78 4.90
N HIS A 44 -2.94 -5.19 4.04
CA HIS A 44 -2.58 -6.57 3.80
C HIS A 44 -1.91 -7.22 5.04
N GLU A 45 -0.90 -6.55 5.62
CA GLU A 45 -0.25 -7.02 6.85
C GLU A 45 -1.22 -7.04 8.05
N PHE A 46 -2.17 -6.11 8.08
CA PHE A 46 -3.23 -6.14 9.08
C PHE A 46 -4.18 -7.32 8.89
N ALA A 47 -4.48 -7.71 7.64
CA ALA A 47 -5.27 -8.91 7.36
C ALA A 47 -4.57 -10.18 7.87
N HIS A 48 -3.24 -10.29 7.71
CA HIS A 48 -2.47 -11.37 8.30
C HIS A 48 -2.65 -11.45 9.83
N LEU A 49 -2.63 -10.32 10.53
CA LEU A 49 -2.90 -10.30 11.98
C LEU A 49 -4.30 -10.81 12.34
N LEU A 50 -5.31 -10.44 11.54
CA LEU A 50 -6.68 -10.89 11.77
C LEU A 50 -6.82 -12.41 11.58
N PHE A 51 -6.10 -12.99 10.64
CA PHE A 51 -6.13 -14.43 10.41
C PHE A 51 -5.29 -15.22 11.41
N ASP A 52 -4.16 -14.68 11.87
CA ASP A 52 -3.32 -15.32 12.89
C ASP A 52 -3.97 -15.35 14.27
N ASP A 53 -4.77 -14.36 14.62
CA ASP A 53 -5.48 -14.34 15.91
C ASP A 53 -6.62 -15.38 15.97
N THR A 54 -7.06 -15.87 14.81
CA THR A 54 -8.03 -16.98 14.71
C THR A 54 -7.37 -18.35 14.62
N GLY A 55 -6.06 -18.43 14.49
CA GLY A 55 -5.28 -19.65 14.20
C GLY A 55 -4.52 -20.24 15.37
N VAL A 56 -4.90 -19.95 16.61
CA VAL A 56 -4.32 -20.66 17.76
C VAL A 56 -4.84 -22.09 17.79
N ASP A 57 -3.96 -23.03 17.48
CA ASP A 57 -4.03 -24.46 17.83
C ASP A 57 -4.92 -25.41 17.02
N ASP A 58 -5.43 -25.07 15.84
CA ASP A 58 -6.05 -26.10 15.02
C ASP A 58 -5.25 -26.39 13.73
N VAL A 59 -4.49 -27.47 13.80
CA VAL A 59 -3.71 -28.11 12.70
C VAL A 59 -4.61 -28.56 11.53
N ALA A 60 -5.90 -28.22 11.53
CA ALA A 60 -6.91 -28.74 10.63
C ALA A 60 -7.31 -27.78 9.48
N LEU A 61 -6.89 -26.53 9.48
CA LEU A 61 -7.12 -25.61 8.34
C LEU A 61 -5.82 -25.35 7.60
N ALA A 62 -5.29 -26.39 6.98
CA ALA A 62 -4.24 -26.25 5.96
C ALA A 62 -4.84 -25.64 4.69
N PHE A 63 -5.23 -24.36 4.73
CA PHE A 63 -5.31 -23.58 3.51
C PHE A 63 -3.89 -23.49 2.95
N SER A 64 -3.74 -23.74 1.65
CA SER A 64 -2.45 -23.58 1.00
C SER A 64 -1.98 -22.13 1.20
N ALA A 65 -0.68 -21.89 1.34
CA ALA A 65 -0.14 -20.54 1.54
C ALA A 65 -0.62 -19.55 0.45
N GLY A 66 -0.88 -20.05 -0.78
CA GLY A 66 -1.43 -19.26 -1.88
C GLY A 66 -2.88 -18.82 -1.68
N ASP A 67 -3.71 -19.61 -1.01
CA ASP A 67 -5.11 -19.24 -0.72
C ASP A 67 -5.15 -18.16 0.36
N ARG A 68 -4.28 -18.23 1.37
CA ARG A 68 -4.21 -17.24 2.46
C ARG A 68 -3.76 -15.86 1.96
N GLU A 69 -2.77 -15.80 1.08
CA GLU A 69 -2.34 -14.54 0.46
C GLU A 69 -3.46 -13.88 -0.34
N SER A 70 -4.23 -14.70 -1.08
CA SER A 70 -5.40 -14.22 -1.81
C SER A 70 -6.49 -13.67 -0.89
N ASP A 71 -6.70 -14.32 0.27
CA ASP A 71 -7.66 -13.87 1.27
C ASP A 71 -7.20 -12.56 1.94
N CYS A 72 -5.92 -12.41 2.26
CA CYS A 72 -5.36 -11.16 2.77
C CYS A 72 -5.50 -10.02 1.76
N ASP A 73 -5.23 -10.29 0.48
CA ASP A 73 -5.46 -9.33 -0.61
C ASP A 73 -6.94 -8.93 -0.71
N ALA A 74 -7.86 -9.88 -0.60
CA ALA A 74 -9.30 -9.62 -0.66
C ALA A 74 -9.78 -8.76 0.53
N VAL A 75 -9.32 -9.09 1.74
CA VAL A 75 -9.61 -8.29 2.96
C VAL A 75 -9.03 -6.88 2.83
N ALA A 76 -7.79 -6.75 2.40
CA ALA A 76 -7.15 -5.44 2.18
C ALA A 76 -7.91 -4.61 1.14
N ALA A 77 -8.35 -5.24 0.04
CA ALA A 77 -9.12 -4.58 -0.99
C ALA A 77 -10.49 -4.10 -0.48
N GLU A 78 -11.21 -4.94 0.29
CA GLU A 78 -12.50 -4.57 0.89
C GLU A 78 -12.33 -3.46 1.93
N PHE A 79 -11.29 -3.52 2.76
CA PHE A 79 -11.01 -2.51 3.77
C PHE A 79 -10.70 -1.14 3.16
N LEU A 80 -9.92 -1.10 2.08
CA LEU A 80 -9.50 0.15 1.44
C LEU A 80 -10.53 0.68 0.44
N VAL A 81 -11.23 -0.21 -0.26
CA VAL A 81 -12.20 0.12 -1.32
C VAL A 81 -13.43 -0.78 -1.14
N PRO A 82 -14.32 -0.45 -0.21
CA PRO A 82 -15.52 -1.24 0.06
C PRO A 82 -16.37 -1.47 -1.19
N ALA A 83 -16.91 -2.69 -1.36
CA ALA A 83 -17.74 -3.05 -2.50
C ALA A 83 -18.96 -2.12 -2.64
N ALA A 84 -19.61 -1.76 -1.54
CA ALA A 84 -20.74 -0.83 -1.55
C ALA A 84 -20.37 0.51 -2.18
N MET A 85 -19.22 1.09 -1.81
CA MET A 85 -18.74 2.35 -2.39
C MET A 85 -18.55 2.25 -3.91
N VAL A 86 -18.01 1.12 -4.39
CA VAL A 86 -17.80 0.92 -5.83
C VAL A 86 -19.13 0.80 -6.55
N HIS A 87 -20.08 0.02 -6.01
CA HIS A 87 -21.41 -0.12 -6.59
C HIS A 87 -22.13 1.22 -6.66
N ASP A 88 -22.16 1.98 -5.56
CA ASP A 88 -22.82 3.30 -5.50
C ASP A 88 -22.21 4.29 -6.51
N ALA A 89 -20.88 4.30 -6.66
CA ALA A 89 -20.21 5.18 -7.61
C ALA A 89 -20.55 4.82 -9.06
N PHE A 90 -20.47 3.54 -9.43
CA PHE A 90 -20.77 3.09 -10.81
C PHE A 90 -22.25 3.14 -11.16
N ASP A 91 -23.13 3.07 -10.18
CA ASP A 91 -24.59 3.23 -10.40
C ASP A 91 -25.00 4.70 -10.54
N SER A 92 -24.19 5.64 -10.01
CA SER A 92 -24.51 7.06 -9.98
C SER A 92 -23.86 7.89 -11.07
N MET A 93 -22.80 7.41 -11.71
CA MET A 93 -22.00 8.17 -12.68
C MET A 93 -21.35 7.26 -13.72
N ASP A 94 -20.75 7.85 -14.77
CA ASP A 94 -19.96 7.10 -15.74
C ASP A 94 -18.70 6.49 -15.13
N ASP A 95 -18.16 5.44 -15.76
CA ASP A 95 -17.03 4.66 -15.27
C ASP A 95 -15.79 5.51 -14.96
N ASP A 96 -15.49 6.51 -15.79
CA ASP A 96 -14.31 7.37 -15.57
C ASP A 96 -14.47 8.28 -14.37
N SER A 97 -15.67 8.81 -14.17
CA SER A 97 -16.02 9.63 -13.02
C SER A 97 -16.05 8.79 -11.74
N ALA A 98 -16.61 7.58 -11.80
CA ALA A 98 -16.66 6.64 -10.69
C ALA A 98 -15.24 6.28 -10.20
N LEU A 99 -14.34 5.89 -11.11
CA LEU A 99 -12.95 5.56 -10.76
C LEU A 99 -12.20 6.75 -10.16
N LYS A 100 -12.42 7.97 -10.69
CA LYS A 100 -11.81 9.20 -10.14
C LYS A 100 -12.32 9.52 -8.74
N GLU A 101 -13.61 9.38 -8.50
CA GLU A 101 -14.21 9.66 -7.18
C GLU A 101 -13.75 8.62 -6.14
N ILE A 102 -13.76 7.31 -6.48
CA ILE A 102 -13.23 6.25 -5.62
C ILE A 102 -11.77 6.55 -5.24
N LYS A 103 -10.92 6.84 -6.23
CA LYS A 103 -9.50 7.19 -6.00
C LYS A 103 -9.34 8.43 -5.11
N LYS A 104 -10.18 9.43 -5.29
CA LYS A 104 -10.15 10.67 -4.49
C LYS A 104 -10.53 10.42 -3.04
N LEU A 105 -11.54 9.59 -2.78
CA LEU A 105 -12.01 9.26 -1.44
C LEU A 105 -11.04 8.34 -0.71
N THR A 106 -10.59 7.27 -1.35
CA THR A 106 -9.79 6.20 -0.73
C THR A 106 -8.28 6.47 -0.72
N LYS A 107 -7.80 7.38 -1.56
CA LYS A 107 -6.35 7.69 -1.74
C LYS A 107 -5.50 6.50 -2.20
N VAL A 108 -6.10 5.41 -2.64
CA VAL A 108 -5.39 4.28 -3.24
C VAL A 108 -4.94 4.60 -4.67
N SER A 109 -4.13 3.72 -5.26
CA SER A 109 -3.69 3.90 -6.64
C SER A 109 -4.82 3.62 -7.63
N GLU A 110 -4.74 4.22 -8.81
CA GLU A 110 -5.68 3.98 -9.91
C GLU A 110 -5.77 2.49 -10.28
N VAL A 111 -4.65 1.76 -10.21
CA VAL A 111 -4.61 0.31 -10.45
C VAL A 111 -5.44 -0.47 -9.43
N VAL A 112 -5.40 -0.07 -8.16
CA VAL A 112 -6.22 -0.71 -7.11
C VAL A 112 -7.70 -0.47 -7.38
N CYS A 113 -8.09 0.75 -7.76
CA CYS A 113 -9.48 1.05 -8.13
C CYS A 113 -9.93 0.22 -9.34
N LEU A 114 -9.10 0.14 -10.40
CA LEU A 114 -9.39 -0.64 -11.60
C LEU A 114 -9.52 -2.14 -11.30
N ARG A 115 -8.59 -2.70 -10.51
CA ARG A 115 -8.65 -4.10 -10.10
C ARG A 115 -9.92 -4.39 -9.33
N ARG A 116 -10.24 -3.53 -8.36
CA ARG A 116 -11.45 -3.68 -7.54
C ARG A 116 -12.74 -3.61 -8.38
N ALA A 117 -12.83 -2.66 -9.31
CA ALA A 117 -13.98 -2.55 -10.23
C ALA A 117 -14.14 -3.81 -11.11
N ARG A 118 -13.03 -4.38 -11.60
CA ARG A 118 -13.03 -5.64 -12.33
C ARG A 118 -13.48 -6.81 -11.45
N ASP A 119 -12.93 -6.94 -10.24
CA ASP A 119 -13.23 -8.05 -9.34
C ASP A 119 -14.70 -8.03 -8.88
N LEU A 120 -15.32 -6.85 -8.86
CA LEU A 120 -16.75 -6.64 -8.60
C LEU A 120 -17.62 -6.68 -9.88
N GLY A 121 -17.03 -7.00 -11.04
CA GLY A 121 -17.75 -7.13 -12.31
C GLY A 121 -18.29 -5.82 -12.89
N ARG A 122 -17.78 -4.65 -12.46
CA ARG A 122 -18.18 -3.34 -12.99
C ARG A 122 -17.50 -2.98 -14.30
N ILE A 123 -16.29 -3.49 -14.51
CA ILE A 123 -15.58 -3.44 -15.79
C ILE A 123 -15.19 -4.85 -16.20
N ASP A 124 -15.18 -5.12 -17.50
CA ASP A 124 -14.74 -6.41 -18.01
C ASP A 124 -13.20 -6.50 -18.10
N ARG A 125 -12.71 -7.68 -18.50
CA ARG A 125 -11.28 -7.95 -18.58
C ARG A 125 -10.58 -7.11 -19.66
N ASP A 126 -11.24 -6.89 -20.78
CA ASP A 126 -10.66 -6.19 -21.92
C ASP A 126 -10.54 -4.70 -21.63
N GLU A 127 -11.58 -4.10 -21.06
CA GLU A 127 -11.55 -2.71 -20.60
C GLU A 127 -10.52 -2.51 -19.48
N PHE A 128 -10.42 -3.47 -18.52
CA PHE A 128 -9.35 -3.45 -17.52
C PHE A 128 -7.97 -3.44 -18.15
N ASN A 129 -7.68 -4.34 -19.09
CA ASN A 129 -6.38 -4.46 -19.74
C ASN A 129 -6.01 -3.16 -20.47
N LYS A 130 -6.96 -2.60 -21.23
CA LYS A 130 -6.78 -1.33 -21.94
C LYS A 130 -6.41 -0.18 -20.99
N ARG A 131 -7.19 0.01 -19.93
CA ARG A 131 -6.96 1.06 -18.93
C ARG A 131 -5.67 0.85 -18.15
N TYR A 132 -5.32 -0.39 -17.85
CA TYR A 132 -4.06 -0.73 -17.18
C TYR A 132 -2.85 -0.43 -18.07
N GLU A 133 -2.92 -0.70 -19.36
CA GLU A 133 -1.87 -0.36 -20.31
C GLU A 133 -1.67 1.16 -20.43
N ASP A 134 -2.75 1.91 -20.56
CA ASP A 134 -2.72 3.38 -20.56
C ASP A 134 -2.11 3.95 -19.28
N TYR A 135 -2.48 3.42 -18.12
CA TYR A 135 -1.88 3.79 -16.84
C TYR A 135 -0.38 3.48 -16.82
N SER A 136 0.03 2.30 -17.26
CA SER A 136 1.42 1.86 -17.27
C SER A 136 2.28 2.72 -18.19
N ASN A 137 1.75 3.13 -19.33
CA ASN A 137 2.41 4.05 -20.26
C ASN A 137 2.59 5.43 -19.63
N ARG A 138 1.55 6.01 -19.03
CA ARG A 138 1.62 7.29 -18.30
C ARG A 138 2.64 7.25 -17.17
N LEU A 139 2.72 6.15 -16.42
CA LEU A 139 3.67 5.98 -15.32
C LEU A 139 5.12 5.92 -15.85
N ARG A 140 5.37 5.17 -16.93
CA ARG A 140 6.69 5.12 -17.59
C ARG A 140 7.16 6.50 -18.05
N ASP A 141 6.27 7.27 -18.68
CA ASP A 141 6.56 8.62 -19.15
C ASP A 141 6.84 9.58 -17.99
N ALA A 142 6.11 9.46 -16.89
CA ALA A 142 6.34 10.27 -15.70
C ALA A 142 7.69 9.96 -15.05
N LEU A 143 8.06 8.67 -14.95
CA LEU A 143 9.36 8.24 -14.44
C LEU A 143 10.51 8.72 -15.33
N ALA A 144 10.39 8.59 -16.65
CA ALA A 144 11.40 9.07 -17.61
C ALA A 144 11.60 10.60 -17.51
N ARG A 145 10.55 11.36 -17.20
CA ARG A 145 10.64 12.82 -16.95
C ARG A 145 11.27 13.17 -15.61
N SER A 146 11.02 12.35 -14.57
CA SER A 146 11.56 12.59 -13.23
C SER A 146 13.06 12.30 -13.15
N THR A 147 13.56 11.29 -13.86
CA THR A 147 15.00 10.99 -13.95
C THR A 147 15.80 12.07 -14.64
N ARG A 148 15.17 12.93 -15.45
CA ARG A 148 15.84 14.11 -16.06
C ARG A 148 15.99 15.29 -15.10
N LYS A 149 15.26 15.32 -13.98
CA LYS A 149 15.39 16.30 -12.90
C LYS A 149 16.24 15.73 -11.75
N THR A 150 17.49 15.36 -12.03
CA THR A 150 18.44 15.03 -10.96
C THR A 150 18.67 16.30 -10.14
N ARG A 151 18.25 16.26 -8.88
CA ARG A 151 18.61 17.26 -7.87
C ARG A 151 20.13 17.37 -7.79
N ALA A 152 20.64 18.60 -7.74
CA ALA A 152 22.05 18.85 -7.50
C ALA A 152 22.48 18.17 -6.18
N PRO A 153 23.71 17.61 -6.12
CA PRO A 153 24.24 17.03 -4.88
C PRO A 153 24.28 18.11 -3.80
N GLY A 154 23.56 17.91 -2.70
CA GLY A 154 23.56 18.83 -1.57
C GLY A 154 22.20 19.42 -1.14
N ASP A 155 21.15 19.25 -1.91
CA ASP A 155 19.83 19.89 -1.69
C ASP A 155 18.84 19.00 -0.91
N GLY A 156 19.33 18.07 -0.11
CA GLY A 156 18.54 17.23 0.81
C GLY A 156 18.24 17.95 2.13
N PRO A 157 17.11 17.70 2.78
CA PRO A 157 16.84 18.20 4.12
C PRO A 157 17.92 17.71 5.10
N ARG A 158 18.31 18.57 6.03
CA ARG A 158 19.31 18.20 7.05
C ARG A 158 18.86 16.99 7.86
N PHE A 159 19.82 16.14 8.27
CA PHE A 159 19.57 14.89 9.01
C PHE A 159 18.54 15.02 10.14
N TYR A 160 18.61 16.07 10.96
CA TYR A 160 17.67 16.32 12.05
C TYR A 160 16.24 16.63 11.56
N THR A 161 16.09 17.24 10.40
CA THR A 161 14.76 17.50 9.79
C THR A 161 14.15 16.19 9.31
N LEU A 162 14.95 15.29 8.74
CA LEU A 162 14.51 13.96 8.33
C LEU A 162 14.12 13.11 9.56
N GLN A 163 14.91 13.08 10.61
CA GLN A 163 14.58 12.36 11.85
C GLN A 163 13.28 12.87 12.49
N LYS A 164 13.12 14.19 12.58
CA LYS A 164 11.89 14.79 13.14
C LYS A 164 10.64 14.41 12.32
N ASN A 165 10.78 14.33 11.00
CA ASN A 165 9.67 13.92 10.11
C ASN A 165 9.38 12.40 10.20
N HIS A 166 10.42 11.57 10.42
CA HIS A 166 10.25 10.11 10.52
C HIS A 166 9.77 9.65 11.90
N LEU A 167 10.21 10.28 12.98
CA LEU A 167 9.88 9.87 14.35
C LEU A 167 8.72 10.65 14.97
N GLY A 168 8.21 11.66 14.27
CA GLY A 168 7.23 12.60 14.81
C GLY A 168 7.85 13.61 15.80
N ALA A 169 7.15 14.72 16.00
CA ALA A 169 7.66 15.82 16.82
C ALA A 169 7.70 15.53 18.34
N LEU A 170 6.96 14.50 18.79
CA LEU A 170 6.86 14.14 20.22
C LEU A 170 7.94 13.16 20.68
N PHE A 171 8.46 12.32 19.80
CA PHE A 171 9.45 11.30 20.16
C PHE A 171 10.77 11.88 20.68
N PRO A 172 11.36 12.91 20.06
CA PRO A 172 12.57 13.54 20.62
C PRO A 172 12.37 14.18 21.99
N LYS A 173 11.15 14.67 22.31
CA LYS A 173 10.84 15.24 23.62
C LYS A 173 10.82 14.19 24.73
N ALA A 174 10.41 12.96 24.43
CA ALA A 174 10.32 11.86 25.40
C ALA A 174 11.70 11.29 25.79
N ILE A 175 12.76 11.55 25.01
CA ILE A 175 14.12 11.03 25.27
C ILE A 175 14.96 12.05 26.04
N TYR A 176 14.63 13.35 25.97
CA TYR A 176 15.42 14.43 26.57
C TYR A 176 14.76 15.09 27.80
N THR A 177 13.72 14.46 28.39
CA THR A 177 13.16 14.81 29.68
C THR A 177 13.53 13.75 30.70
#